data_d9741289abb6daad0c65fe802976ae4e
#
_entry.id   d9741289abb6daad0c65fe802976ae4e
#
_cell.length_a   1.000
_cell.length_b   1.000
_cell.length_c   1.000
_cell.angle_alpha   90.00
_cell.angle_beta   90.00
_cell.angle_gamma   90.00
#
_symmetry.space_group_name_H-M   'P 1'
#
loop_
_entity.id
_entity.type
_entity.pdbx_description
1 polymer ?
#
loop_
_entity_poly.entity_id
_entity_poly.type
_entity_poly.pdbx_seq_one_letter_code
_entity_poly.pdbx_strand_id
1 'polypeptide(L)'
;VVIASVISTSGSVPGKTGARLALSGFDENEQCIGTVGGAGLELKVLQRCRELLSQSSKPSGEVLTYGLNKGAKGYQVTPLDSLCGGQVTLAIEVIIAMPHILLMGAGHCAKALVKGIESLGWNYSIHDTRSDFVSIEEFANSKELHCSSVGAFFSGTEGKEEETKQSLSRFSDILLLGHDWAEDQERLISLLSLIESKDGNNSNIGPRIGVIGSRSKWQSFEAECLSADISQKTLDGVQCPIGLNIGAETPEEIAVAVIAQIL
;
A
#
# COMPACT_ATOMS: atom_id res chain seq x y z
N VAL A 1 -4.04 4.39 -7.24
CA VAL A 1 -4.35 5.53 -8.11
C VAL A 1 -5.28 5.07 -9.22
N VAL A 2 -6.28 5.89 -9.56
CA VAL A 2 -7.13 5.66 -10.73
C VAL A 2 -6.90 6.79 -11.73
N ILE A 3 -6.68 6.42 -12.99
CA ILE A 3 -6.48 7.38 -14.08
C ILE A 3 -7.63 7.25 -15.07
N ALA A 4 -8.34 8.34 -15.34
CA ALA A 4 -9.32 8.45 -16.40
C ALA A 4 -8.74 9.25 -17.56
N SER A 5 -8.77 8.68 -18.77
CA SER A 5 -8.23 9.28 -19.99
C SER A 5 -9.31 9.39 -21.06
N VAL A 6 -9.54 10.56 -21.63
CA VAL A 6 -10.42 10.75 -22.79
C VAL A 6 -9.74 10.16 -24.02
N ILE A 7 -10.28 9.06 -24.55
CA ILE A 7 -9.72 8.35 -25.71
C ILE A 7 -10.37 8.75 -27.03
N SER A 8 -11.65 9.15 -26.99
CA SER A 8 -12.30 9.71 -28.19
C SER A 8 -13.45 10.67 -27.82
N THR A 9 -13.74 11.57 -28.73
CA THR A 9 -14.85 12.52 -28.62
C THR A 9 -15.58 12.65 -29.95
N SER A 10 -16.90 12.89 -29.90
CA SER A 10 -17.71 13.22 -31.08
C SER A 10 -18.73 14.29 -30.72
N GLY A 11 -19.03 15.17 -31.70
CA GLY A 11 -19.93 16.30 -31.50
C GLY A 11 -19.36 17.38 -30.57
N SER A 12 -20.26 18.19 -29.98
CA SER A 12 -19.87 19.28 -29.07
C SER A 12 -19.64 18.73 -27.66
N VAL A 13 -18.38 18.75 -27.21
CA VAL A 13 -17.97 18.23 -25.91
C VAL A 13 -17.03 19.21 -25.19
N PRO A 14 -17.06 19.28 -23.85
CA PRO A 14 -16.18 20.18 -23.07
C PRO A 14 -14.75 19.66 -22.98
N GLY A 15 -14.54 18.35 -23.07
CA GLY A 15 -13.23 17.71 -23.01
C GLY A 15 -12.59 17.48 -24.36
N LYS A 16 -11.28 17.34 -24.41
CA LYS A 16 -10.52 16.98 -25.62
C LYS A 16 -9.93 15.58 -25.48
N THR A 17 -9.80 14.88 -26.60
CA THR A 17 -9.04 13.61 -26.63
C THR A 17 -7.65 13.84 -26.07
N GLY A 18 -7.20 12.95 -25.19
CA GLY A 18 -5.96 13.06 -24.44
C GLY A 18 -6.06 13.80 -23.09
N ALA A 19 -7.21 14.43 -22.78
CA ALA A 19 -7.43 14.99 -21.45
C ALA A 19 -7.45 13.88 -20.41
N ARG A 20 -6.85 14.11 -19.23
CA ARG A 20 -6.69 13.13 -18.17
C ARG A 20 -7.03 13.70 -16.81
N LEU A 21 -7.52 12.82 -15.97
CA LEU A 21 -7.75 13.05 -14.55
C LEU A 21 -7.14 11.87 -13.78
N ALA A 22 -6.40 12.15 -12.73
CA ALA A 22 -5.88 11.16 -11.81
C ALA A 22 -6.47 11.38 -10.43
N LEU A 23 -6.94 10.30 -9.79
CA LEU A 23 -7.49 10.30 -8.44
C LEU A 23 -6.67 9.36 -7.56
N SER A 24 -6.26 9.83 -6.38
CA SER A 24 -5.57 9.03 -5.37
C SER A 24 -6.07 9.39 -3.97
N GLY A 25 -5.85 8.47 -3.03
CA GLY A 25 -6.30 8.64 -1.64
C GLY A 25 -7.80 8.44 -1.47
N PHE A 26 -8.26 8.57 -0.23
CA PHE A 26 -9.67 8.44 0.17
C PHE A 26 -10.02 9.57 1.13
N ASP A 27 -11.29 9.95 1.16
CA ASP A 27 -11.85 10.93 2.09
C ASP A 27 -11.02 12.23 2.17
N GLU A 28 -10.53 12.60 3.33
CA GLU A 28 -9.78 13.85 3.54
C GLU A 28 -8.40 13.86 2.85
N ASN A 29 -7.87 12.68 2.50
CA ASN A 29 -6.61 12.52 1.77
C ASN A 29 -6.81 12.36 0.26
N GLU A 30 -8.03 12.53 -0.25
CA GLU A 30 -8.31 12.46 -1.68
C GLU A 30 -7.59 13.58 -2.43
N GLN A 31 -6.80 13.21 -3.41
CA GLN A 31 -6.13 14.13 -4.32
C GLN A 31 -6.60 13.88 -5.75
N CYS A 32 -7.04 14.93 -6.40
CA CYS A 32 -7.44 14.90 -7.80
C CYS A 32 -6.57 15.86 -8.61
N ILE A 33 -5.97 15.36 -9.68
CA ILE A 33 -5.10 16.13 -10.58
C ILE A 33 -5.63 15.99 -12.00
N GLY A 34 -5.72 17.11 -12.71
CA GLY A 34 -6.17 17.16 -14.10
C GLY A 34 -7.67 17.30 -14.26
N THR A 35 -8.18 17.09 -15.47
CA THR A 35 -9.61 17.22 -15.82
C THR A 35 -9.92 16.43 -17.08
N VAL A 36 -11.15 15.94 -17.18
CA VAL A 36 -11.70 15.26 -18.37
C VAL A 36 -12.74 16.11 -19.10
N GLY A 37 -12.92 17.39 -18.71
CA GLY A 37 -13.81 18.31 -19.37
C GLY A 37 -14.79 19.04 -18.46
N GLY A 38 -14.67 18.85 -17.16
CA GLY A 38 -15.44 19.58 -16.13
C GLY A 38 -16.94 19.23 -16.03
N ALA A 39 -17.61 19.98 -15.15
CA ALA A 39 -19.06 19.90 -14.90
C ALA A 39 -19.57 18.47 -14.63
N GLY A 40 -20.77 18.15 -15.16
CA GLY A 40 -21.46 16.88 -14.89
C GLY A 40 -20.71 15.62 -15.36
N LEU A 41 -19.91 15.70 -16.42
CA LEU A 41 -19.07 14.60 -16.88
C LEU A 41 -18.00 14.26 -15.82
N GLU A 42 -17.28 15.27 -15.35
CA GLU A 42 -16.19 15.09 -14.38
C GLU A 42 -16.69 14.52 -13.05
N LEU A 43 -17.86 14.99 -12.57
CA LEU A 43 -18.48 14.45 -11.35
C LEU A 43 -18.79 12.96 -11.49
N LYS A 44 -19.31 12.51 -12.65
CA LYS A 44 -19.61 11.10 -12.89
C LYS A 44 -18.34 10.25 -13.02
N VAL A 45 -17.32 10.78 -13.68
CA VAL A 45 -16.02 10.11 -13.80
C VAL A 45 -15.36 9.99 -12.43
N LEU A 46 -15.35 11.06 -11.62
CA LEU A 46 -14.82 11.02 -10.24
C LEU A 46 -15.58 10.01 -9.36
N GLN A 47 -16.91 10.01 -9.43
CA GLN A 47 -17.70 9.01 -8.70
C GLN A 47 -17.26 7.59 -9.08
N ARG A 48 -17.11 7.31 -10.38
CA ARG A 48 -16.69 5.99 -10.85
C ARG A 48 -15.26 5.66 -10.43
N CYS A 49 -14.34 6.63 -10.48
CA CYS A 49 -12.97 6.45 -10.00
C CYS A 49 -12.92 6.09 -8.51
N ARG A 50 -13.74 6.73 -7.66
CA ARG A 50 -13.85 6.39 -6.23
C ARG A 50 -14.35 4.97 -6.00
N GLU A 51 -15.40 4.57 -6.74
CA GLU A 51 -15.92 3.20 -6.68
C GLU A 51 -14.84 2.17 -7.04
N LEU A 52 -14.10 2.39 -8.13
CA LEU A 52 -13.02 1.50 -8.55
C LEU A 52 -11.88 1.49 -7.54
N LEU A 53 -11.49 2.65 -7.02
CA LEU A 53 -10.42 2.75 -6.03
C LEU A 53 -10.75 1.99 -4.75
N SER A 54 -12.01 2.03 -4.29
CA SER A 54 -12.46 1.34 -3.08
C SER A 54 -12.63 -0.17 -3.25
N GLN A 55 -12.87 -0.65 -4.47
CA GLN A 55 -13.20 -2.06 -4.74
C GLN A 55 -12.02 -2.87 -5.28
N SER A 56 -11.01 -2.21 -5.83
CA SER A 56 -9.96 -2.91 -6.57
C SER A 56 -8.74 -3.17 -5.69
N SER A 57 -8.48 -4.45 -5.44
CA SER A 57 -7.22 -4.94 -4.88
C SER A 57 -6.19 -5.31 -5.94
N LYS A 58 -6.55 -5.27 -7.23
CA LYS A 58 -5.70 -5.65 -8.38
C LYS A 58 -5.80 -4.61 -9.48
N PRO A 59 -4.78 -4.47 -10.34
CA PRO A 59 -4.84 -3.64 -11.53
C PRO A 59 -6.05 -4.03 -12.37
N SER A 60 -6.81 -3.05 -12.81
CA SER A 60 -8.00 -3.27 -13.63
C SER A 60 -8.24 -2.06 -14.53
N GLY A 61 -9.07 -2.23 -15.55
CA GLY A 61 -9.44 -1.14 -16.43
C GLY A 61 -10.79 -1.37 -17.08
N GLU A 62 -11.43 -0.27 -17.44
CA GLU A 62 -12.70 -0.27 -18.15
C GLU A 62 -12.76 0.87 -19.17
N VAL A 63 -13.64 0.72 -20.16
CA VAL A 63 -13.93 1.76 -21.13
C VAL A 63 -15.39 2.16 -20.98
N LEU A 64 -15.63 3.45 -20.77
CA LEU A 64 -16.98 4.02 -20.61
C LEU A 64 -17.24 5.08 -21.65
N THR A 65 -18.46 5.10 -22.18
CA THR A 65 -18.94 6.16 -23.08
C THR A 65 -20.09 6.91 -22.46
N TYR A 66 -19.94 8.21 -22.33
CA TYR A 66 -20.98 9.11 -21.86
C TYR A 66 -21.54 9.92 -23.01
N GLY A 67 -22.88 9.93 -23.15
CA GLY A 67 -23.60 10.82 -24.03
C GLY A 67 -24.03 12.07 -23.28
N LEU A 68 -23.60 13.24 -23.74
CA LEU A 68 -23.77 14.52 -23.02
C LEU A 68 -25.14 15.16 -23.25
N ASN A 69 -26.21 14.35 -23.29
CA ASN A 69 -27.60 14.77 -23.28
C ASN A 69 -28.49 13.63 -22.80
N LYS A 70 -29.69 13.97 -22.27
CA LYS A 70 -30.67 12.99 -21.75
C LYS A 70 -31.17 11.99 -22.80
N GLY A 71 -31.10 12.33 -24.07
CA GLY A 71 -31.56 11.50 -25.17
C GLY A 71 -30.47 10.71 -25.88
N ALA A 72 -29.26 10.71 -25.36
CA ALA A 72 -28.13 9.99 -25.96
C ALA A 72 -28.46 8.48 -26.03
N LYS A 73 -28.31 7.92 -27.22
CA LYS A 73 -28.55 6.50 -27.51
C LYS A 73 -27.27 5.89 -28.12
N GLY A 74 -27.07 4.63 -27.91
CA GLY A 74 -25.97 3.85 -28.46
C GLY A 74 -25.66 2.62 -27.61
N TYR A 75 -24.90 1.71 -28.18
CA TYR A 75 -24.43 0.54 -27.43
C TYR A 75 -23.48 0.99 -26.29
N GLN A 76 -23.79 0.63 -25.06
CA GLN A 76 -23.02 1.00 -23.86
C GLN A 76 -22.81 2.51 -23.65
N VAL A 77 -23.73 3.35 -24.11
CA VAL A 77 -23.69 4.79 -23.86
C VAL A 77 -24.52 5.12 -22.63
N THR A 78 -23.89 5.76 -21.64
CA THR A 78 -24.55 6.29 -20.44
C THR A 78 -24.98 7.73 -20.69
N PRO A 79 -26.29 8.05 -20.76
CA PRO A 79 -26.76 9.42 -20.96
C PRO A 79 -26.52 10.27 -19.71
N LEU A 80 -26.05 11.50 -19.90
CA LEU A 80 -25.89 12.50 -18.86
C LEU A 80 -26.88 13.67 -19.07
N ASP A 81 -27.30 14.26 -17.96
CA ASP A 81 -28.09 15.51 -18.01
C ASP A 81 -27.14 16.69 -18.27
N SER A 82 -26.85 16.95 -19.52
CA SER A 82 -25.98 18.00 -19.99
C SER A 82 -26.58 18.71 -21.20
N LEU A 83 -26.19 19.97 -21.39
CA LEU A 83 -26.61 20.78 -22.53
C LEU A 83 -25.70 20.57 -23.76
N CYS A 84 -24.63 19.79 -23.65
CA CYS A 84 -23.74 19.44 -24.73
C CYS A 84 -24.35 18.30 -25.56
N GLY A 85 -24.19 18.34 -26.89
CA GLY A 85 -24.81 17.35 -27.80
C GLY A 85 -23.87 16.22 -28.24
N GLY A 86 -22.71 16.07 -27.61
CA GLY A 86 -21.66 15.14 -28.05
C GLY A 86 -21.57 13.87 -27.19
N GLN A 87 -20.57 13.05 -27.50
CA GLN A 87 -20.19 11.86 -26.74
C GLN A 87 -18.72 11.89 -26.38
N VAL A 88 -18.38 11.35 -25.22
CA VAL A 88 -17.00 11.21 -24.72
C VAL A 88 -16.79 9.76 -24.32
N THR A 89 -15.76 9.13 -24.86
CA THR A 89 -15.31 7.79 -24.43
C THR A 89 -14.04 7.93 -23.61
N LEU A 90 -14.03 7.30 -22.45
CA LEU A 90 -12.89 7.30 -21.55
C LEU A 90 -12.40 5.88 -21.32
N ALA A 91 -11.10 5.71 -21.19
CA ALA A 91 -10.48 4.58 -20.53
C ALA A 91 -10.22 4.98 -19.07
N ILE A 92 -10.63 4.13 -18.14
CA ILE A 92 -10.37 4.30 -16.70
C ILE A 92 -9.53 3.12 -16.26
N GLU A 93 -8.37 3.41 -15.67
CA GLU A 93 -7.38 2.40 -15.27
C GLU A 93 -7.08 2.53 -13.79
N VAL A 94 -7.11 1.41 -13.07
CA VAL A 94 -6.66 1.29 -11.68
C VAL A 94 -5.21 0.86 -11.68
N ILE A 95 -4.34 1.72 -11.20
CA ILE A 95 -2.90 1.47 -11.06
C ILE A 95 -2.62 1.19 -9.59
N ILE A 96 -2.12 0.00 -9.30
CA ILE A 96 -1.70 -0.40 -7.97
C ILE A 96 -0.18 -0.26 -7.90
N ALA A 97 0.31 0.32 -6.81
CA ALA A 97 1.74 0.39 -6.58
C ALA A 97 2.33 -1.02 -6.47
N MET A 98 3.52 -1.21 -7.04
CA MET A 98 4.29 -2.42 -6.82
C MET A 98 4.59 -2.57 -5.34
N PRO A 99 4.36 -3.73 -4.72
CA PRO A 99 4.72 -3.94 -3.33
C PRO A 99 6.18 -3.59 -3.06
N HIS A 100 6.41 -2.89 -1.97
CA HIS A 100 7.74 -2.61 -1.45
C HIS A 100 7.77 -3.06 0.02
N ILE A 101 8.49 -4.12 0.29
CA ILE A 101 8.48 -4.81 1.57
C ILE A 101 9.73 -4.46 2.36
N LEU A 102 9.57 -3.96 3.59
CA LEU A 102 10.68 -3.82 4.53
C LEU A 102 10.82 -5.11 5.34
N LEU A 103 11.96 -5.75 5.23
CA LEU A 103 12.33 -6.93 6.00
C LEU A 103 13.23 -6.50 7.17
N MET A 104 12.72 -6.58 8.38
CA MET A 104 13.47 -6.28 9.61
C MET A 104 13.98 -7.57 10.24
N GLY A 105 15.25 -7.83 10.01
CA GLY A 105 15.95 -9.08 10.27
C GLY A 105 16.40 -9.75 8.97
N ALA A 106 17.70 -9.82 8.73
CA ALA A 106 18.34 -10.32 7.51
C ALA A 106 18.77 -11.80 7.61
N GLY A 107 18.08 -12.60 8.44
CA GLY A 107 18.38 -14.01 8.66
C GLY A 107 17.87 -14.93 7.55
N HIS A 108 17.78 -16.24 7.85
CA HIS A 108 17.39 -17.27 6.88
C HIS A 108 16.00 -17.03 6.27
N CYS A 109 15.02 -16.60 7.07
CA CYS A 109 13.68 -16.31 6.56
C CYS A 109 13.69 -15.14 5.58
N ALA A 110 14.45 -14.08 5.86
CA ALA A 110 14.59 -12.95 4.94
C ALA A 110 15.22 -13.38 3.61
N LYS A 111 16.30 -14.18 3.66
CA LYS A 111 16.97 -14.72 2.46
C LYS A 111 16.02 -15.60 1.61
N ALA A 112 15.19 -16.39 2.27
CA ALA A 112 14.19 -17.21 1.59
C ALA A 112 13.07 -16.33 0.96
N LEU A 113 12.58 -15.33 1.70
CA LEU A 113 11.57 -14.38 1.24
C LEU A 113 12.04 -13.59 0.02
N VAL A 114 13.27 -13.09 0.05
CA VAL A 114 13.84 -12.29 -1.05
C VAL A 114 13.80 -13.03 -2.37
N LYS A 115 14.09 -14.33 -2.41
CA LYS A 115 13.99 -15.13 -3.65
C LYS A 115 12.59 -15.11 -4.26
N GLY A 116 11.57 -15.22 -3.42
CA GLY A 116 10.18 -15.15 -3.86
C GLY A 116 9.75 -13.74 -4.25
N ILE A 117 10.14 -12.73 -3.47
CA ILE A 117 9.88 -11.31 -3.73
C ILE A 117 10.46 -10.90 -5.09
N GLU A 118 11.71 -11.26 -5.37
CA GLU A 118 12.38 -10.99 -6.64
C GLU A 118 11.72 -11.71 -7.81
N SER A 119 11.29 -12.96 -7.62
CA SER A 119 10.60 -13.72 -8.67
C SER A 119 9.25 -13.11 -9.05
N LEU A 120 8.60 -12.40 -8.13
CA LEU A 120 7.37 -11.66 -8.36
C LEU A 120 7.60 -10.24 -8.91
N GLY A 121 8.86 -9.81 -9.01
CA GLY A 121 9.22 -8.46 -9.43
C GLY A 121 8.90 -7.38 -8.39
N TRP A 122 8.67 -7.75 -7.12
CA TRP A 122 8.41 -6.81 -6.05
C TRP A 122 9.68 -6.15 -5.55
N ASN A 123 9.54 -4.99 -4.90
CA ASN A 123 10.64 -4.30 -4.27
C ASN A 123 10.80 -4.75 -2.81
N TYR A 124 12.03 -4.70 -2.31
CA TYR A 124 12.31 -4.92 -0.90
C TYR A 124 13.43 -4.02 -0.39
N SER A 125 13.44 -3.81 0.92
CA SER A 125 14.51 -3.17 1.68
C SER A 125 14.81 -4.01 2.91
N ILE A 126 16.05 -3.94 3.40
CA ILE A 126 16.54 -4.73 4.53
C ILE A 126 16.95 -3.80 5.67
N HIS A 127 16.59 -4.17 6.89
CA HIS A 127 17.14 -3.63 8.12
C HIS A 127 17.61 -4.76 9.04
N ASP A 128 18.83 -4.70 9.53
CA ASP A 128 19.34 -5.56 10.62
C ASP A 128 20.30 -4.75 11.48
N THR A 129 20.39 -5.08 12.75
CA THR A 129 21.32 -4.44 13.70
C THR A 129 22.74 -5.00 13.57
N ARG A 130 22.90 -6.17 12.95
CA ARG A 130 24.15 -6.91 12.81
C ARG A 130 24.77 -6.66 11.43
N SER A 131 25.96 -6.05 11.40
CA SER A 131 26.66 -5.72 10.15
C SER A 131 26.94 -6.94 9.25
N ASP A 132 27.23 -8.09 9.85
CA ASP A 132 27.56 -9.32 9.12
C ASP A 132 26.36 -9.90 8.35
N PHE A 133 25.15 -9.46 8.64
CA PHE A 133 23.92 -9.89 7.97
C PHE A 133 23.45 -8.89 6.89
N VAL A 134 23.95 -7.65 6.90
CA VAL A 134 23.55 -6.62 5.92
C VAL A 134 24.61 -6.56 4.82
N SER A 135 24.56 -7.52 3.89
CA SER A 135 25.50 -7.63 2.79
C SER A 135 24.87 -7.26 1.46
N ILE A 136 25.52 -6.38 0.70
CA ILE A 136 25.11 -6.04 -0.66
C ILE A 136 25.23 -7.23 -1.62
N GLU A 137 26.09 -8.19 -1.32
CA GLU A 137 26.27 -9.40 -2.12
C GLU A 137 25.06 -10.35 -1.97
N GLU A 138 24.54 -10.45 -0.75
CA GLU A 138 23.37 -11.29 -0.45
C GLU A 138 22.02 -10.64 -0.85
N PHE A 139 21.97 -9.30 -0.82
CA PHE A 139 20.78 -8.51 -1.10
C PHE A 139 20.99 -7.51 -2.23
N ALA A 140 21.60 -7.96 -3.33
CA ALA A 140 22.05 -7.10 -4.44
C ALA A 140 20.94 -6.27 -5.09
N ASN A 141 19.68 -6.74 -5.08
CA ASN A 141 18.54 -6.06 -5.68
C ASN A 141 17.68 -5.29 -4.67
N SER A 142 18.14 -5.18 -3.40
CA SER A 142 17.44 -4.37 -2.40
C SER A 142 17.43 -2.91 -2.80
N LYS A 143 16.33 -2.22 -2.52
CA LYS A 143 16.24 -0.78 -2.72
C LYS A 143 17.06 -0.01 -1.68
N GLU A 144 17.07 -0.52 -0.46
CA GLU A 144 17.78 0.07 0.66
C GLU A 144 18.34 -1.03 1.56
N LEU A 145 19.54 -0.81 2.07
CA LEU A 145 20.19 -1.64 3.08
C LEU A 145 20.50 -0.78 4.29
N HIS A 146 19.91 -1.10 5.43
CA HIS A 146 20.09 -0.38 6.68
C HIS A 146 20.76 -1.27 7.72
N CYS A 147 21.90 -0.82 8.23
CA CYS A 147 22.57 -1.42 9.37
C CYS A 147 22.64 -0.39 10.49
N SER A 148 21.74 -0.49 11.47
CA SER A 148 21.65 0.45 12.59
C SER A 148 20.94 -0.18 13.78
N SER A 149 21.07 0.41 14.97
CA SER A 149 20.18 0.04 16.08
C SER A 149 18.73 0.33 15.76
N VAL A 150 17.79 -0.35 16.42
CA VAL A 150 16.35 -0.17 16.25
C VAL A 150 15.97 1.30 16.52
N GLY A 151 16.43 1.85 17.65
CA GLY A 151 16.17 3.25 17.98
C GLY A 151 16.69 4.23 16.92
N ALA A 152 17.90 4.01 16.37
CA ALA A 152 18.44 4.88 15.32
C ALA A 152 17.65 4.79 14.00
N PHE A 153 17.10 3.61 13.68
CA PHE A 153 16.27 3.45 12.47
C PHE A 153 14.95 4.22 12.57
N PHE A 154 14.30 4.18 13.74
CA PHE A 154 12.96 4.78 13.92
C PHE A 154 12.99 6.22 14.42
N SER A 155 14.04 6.66 15.16
CA SER A 155 14.06 7.99 15.76
C SER A 155 14.32 9.12 14.76
N GLY A 156 14.86 8.80 13.57
CA GLY A 156 15.29 9.89 12.70
C GLY A 156 16.21 10.88 13.46
N THR A 157 16.48 12.04 12.93
CA THR A 157 17.07 13.14 13.73
C THR A 157 15.97 13.69 14.65
N GLU A 158 16.27 13.91 15.93
CA GLU A 158 15.32 14.48 16.93
C GLU A 158 14.46 15.59 16.34
N GLY A 159 13.14 15.49 16.48
CA GLY A 159 12.17 16.45 15.92
C GLY A 159 11.63 16.12 14.52
N LYS A 160 11.91 14.94 13.96
CA LYS A 160 11.48 14.54 12.61
C LYS A 160 10.56 13.30 12.58
N GLU A 161 9.75 13.11 13.60
CA GLU A 161 8.80 11.96 13.69
C GLU A 161 7.89 11.89 12.45
N GLU A 162 7.41 13.02 11.95
CA GLU A 162 6.55 13.08 10.77
C GLU A 162 7.29 12.69 9.48
N GLU A 163 8.57 13.09 9.33
CA GLU A 163 9.39 12.67 8.21
C GLU A 163 9.65 11.15 8.24
N THR A 164 9.86 10.57 9.43
CA THR A 164 10.04 9.13 9.61
C THR A 164 8.75 8.37 9.27
N LYS A 165 7.60 8.84 9.76
CA LYS A 165 6.29 8.27 9.45
C LYS A 165 6.00 8.31 7.94
N GLN A 166 6.25 9.45 7.29
CA GLN A 166 6.10 9.61 5.86
C GLN A 166 7.09 8.74 5.08
N SER A 167 8.30 8.56 5.61
CA SER A 167 9.30 7.64 5.06
C SER A 167 8.85 6.17 5.12
N LEU A 168 8.14 5.74 6.19
CA LEU A 168 7.61 4.39 6.31
C LEU A 168 6.41 4.11 5.38
N SER A 169 5.65 5.14 4.99
CA SER A 169 4.50 4.99 4.11
C SER A 169 4.84 4.52 2.69
N ARG A 170 6.13 4.55 2.30
CA ARG A 170 6.60 3.98 1.01
C ARG A 170 6.56 2.45 0.98
N PHE A 171 6.52 1.81 2.14
CA PHE A 171 6.41 0.36 2.24
C PHE A 171 4.95 -0.08 2.22
N SER A 172 4.66 -1.12 1.46
CA SER A 172 3.35 -1.78 1.49
C SER A 172 3.22 -2.70 2.70
N ASP A 173 4.35 -3.31 3.09
CA ASP A 173 4.43 -4.27 4.18
C ASP A 173 5.73 -4.08 4.96
N ILE A 174 5.67 -4.28 6.27
CA ILE A 174 6.83 -4.32 7.15
C ILE A 174 6.80 -5.66 7.90
N LEU A 175 7.83 -6.48 7.70
CA LEU A 175 7.91 -7.82 8.26
C LEU A 175 9.02 -7.89 9.31
N LEU A 176 8.65 -8.22 10.55
CA LEU A 176 9.57 -8.46 11.64
C LEU A 176 9.99 -9.92 11.63
N LEU A 177 11.25 -10.18 11.30
CA LEU A 177 11.82 -11.50 11.03
C LEU A 177 13.00 -11.82 11.93
N GLY A 178 13.17 -11.07 13.01
CA GLY A 178 14.31 -11.19 13.92
C GLY A 178 14.31 -12.51 14.66
N HIS A 179 15.51 -12.91 15.08
CA HIS A 179 15.74 -14.07 15.95
C HIS A 179 15.77 -13.69 17.43
N ASP A 180 16.07 -12.42 17.72
CA ASP A 180 16.11 -11.88 19.08
C ASP A 180 14.71 -11.36 19.47
N TRP A 181 14.21 -11.85 20.58
CA TRP A 181 12.88 -11.53 21.06
C TRP A 181 12.76 -10.06 21.51
N ALA A 182 13.76 -9.59 22.27
CA ALA A 182 13.76 -8.23 22.79
C ALA A 182 13.89 -7.20 21.66
N GLU A 183 14.73 -7.49 20.68
CA GLU A 183 14.91 -6.63 19.51
C GLU A 183 13.64 -6.54 18.64
N ASP A 184 12.95 -7.68 18.40
CA ASP A 184 11.68 -7.67 17.66
C ASP A 184 10.58 -6.94 18.43
N GLN A 185 10.56 -7.04 19.76
CA GLN A 185 9.64 -6.29 20.61
C GLN A 185 9.91 -4.78 20.53
N GLU A 186 11.19 -4.36 20.61
CA GLU A 186 11.58 -2.96 20.43
C GLU A 186 11.18 -2.43 19.05
N ARG A 187 11.40 -3.20 17.98
CA ARG A 187 10.96 -2.88 16.62
C ARG A 187 9.45 -2.67 16.53
N LEU A 188 8.69 -3.60 17.11
CA LEU A 188 7.23 -3.54 17.08
C LEU A 188 6.70 -2.31 17.82
N ILE A 189 7.15 -2.07 19.05
CA ILE A 189 6.75 -0.92 19.86
C ILE A 189 7.09 0.39 19.13
N SER A 190 8.33 0.54 18.63
CA SER A 190 8.77 1.74 17.92
C SER A 190 7.92 1.99 16.67
N LEU A 191 7.65 0.95 15.89
CA LEU A 191 6.85 1.03 14.67
C LEU A 191 5.41 1.41 14.96
N LEU A 192 4.76 0.74 15.92
CA LEU A 192 3.37 0.99 16.26
C LEU A 192 3.17 2.37 16.90
N SER A 193 4.10 2.83 17.71
CA SER A 193 4.07 4.19 18.28
C SER A 193 4.10 5.29 17.21
N LEU A 194 4.80 5.06 16.09
CA LEU A 194 4.82 5.98 14.95
C LEU A 194 3.52 5.94 14.14
N ILE A 195 2.88 4.77 14.06
CA ILE A 195 1.64 4.57 13.27
C ILE A 195 0.41 5.05 14.07
N GLU A 196 0.43 4.89 15.37
CA GLU A 196 -0.65 5.33 16.24
C GLU A 196 -0.72 6.86 16.25
N SER A 197 -1.62 7.42 15.45
CA SER A 197 -1.82 8.87 15.45
C SER A 197 -2.50 9.31 16.74
N LYS A 198 -1.91 10.27 17.46
CA LYS A 198 -2.48 10.89 18.67
C LYS A 198 -3.83 11.60 18.42
N ASP A 199 -4.21 11.79 17.18
CA ASP A 199 -5.36 12.60 16.77
C ASP A 199 -6.61 11.79 16.37
N GLY A 200 -6.65 10.48 16.59
CA GLY A 200 -7.85 9.67 16.33
C GLY A 200 -8.35 9.63 14.88
N ASN A 201 -7.70 10.32 13.96
CA ASN A 201 -8.03 10.30 12.53
C ASN A 201 -7.41 9.08 11.88
N ASN A 202 -8.26 8.12 11.67
CA ASN A 202 -8.00 6.79 11.18
C ASN A 202 -7.85 6.79 9.65
N SER A 203 -6.77 7.33 9.11
CA SER A 203 -6.42 7.01 7.72
C SER A 203 -5.71 5.66 7.70
N ASN A 204 -6.42 4.64 7.25
CA ASN A 204 -5.93 3.27 7.02
C ASN A 204 -4.85 3.18 5.91
N ILE A 205 -3.87 4.08 5.92
CA ILE A 205 -2.83 4.19 4.87
C ILE A 205 -1.45 3.99 5.51
N GLY A 206 -1.34 2.96 6.32
CA GLY A 206 -0.04 2.49 6.81
C GLY A 206 0.35 1.17 6.13
N PRO A 207 1.63 0.77 6.22
CA PRO A 207 2.07 -0.55 5.80
C PRO A 207 1.36 -1.63 6.61
N ARG A 208 1.09 -2.78 5.98
CA ARG A 208 0.67 -3.97 6.72
C ARG A 208 1.86 -4.47 7.55
N ILE A 209 1.60 -4.86 8.79
CA ILE A 209 2.65 -5.31 9.69
C ILE A 209 2.51 -6.80 9.93
N GLY A 210 3.60 -7.54 9.68
CA GLY A 210 3.69 -8.96 9.90
C GLY A 210 4.83 -9.32 10.84
N VAL A 211 4.60 -10.26 11.74
CA VAL A 211 5.61 -10.74 12.69
C VAL A 211 5.75 -12.24 12.56
N ILE A 212 6.98 -12.73 12.34
CA ILE A 212 7.28 -14.16 12.47
C ILE A 212 7.34 -14.52 13.96
N GLY A 213 6.51 -15.46 14.36
CA GLY A 213 6.52 -15.92 15.74
C GLY A 213 5.37 -16.86 16.04
N SER A 214 5.47 -17.55 17.20
CA SER A 214 4.40 -18.37 17.73
C SER A 214 3.32 -17.50 18.37
N ARG A 215 2.15 -18.11 18.64
CA ARG A 215 1.10 -17.47 19.43
C ARG A 215 1.58 -17.01 20.82
N SER A 216 2.48 -17.76 21.44
CA SER A 216 3.05 -17.40 22.74
C SER A 216 3.96 -16.16 22.63
N LYS A 217 4.73 -16.03 21.54
CA LYS A 217 5.52 -14.82 21.26
C LYS A 217 4.61 -13.61 21.10
N TRP A 218 3.50 -13.78 20.37
CA TRP A 218 2.54 -12.72 20.17
C TRP A 218 1.90 -12.24 21.47
N GLN A 219 1.44 -13.15 22.34
CA GLN A 219 0.84 -12.80 23.63
C GLN A 219 1.77 -11.95 24.50
N SER A 220 3.08 -12.25 24.48
CA SER A 220 4.06 -11.43 25.18
C SER A 220 4.23 -10.06 24.55
N PHE A 221 4.31 -9.98 23.22
CA PHE A 221 4.44 -8.71 22.50
C PHE A 221 3.21 -7.82 22.68
N GLU A 222 2.03 -8.40 22.61
CA GLU A 222 0.76 -7.69 22.85
C GLU A 222 0.71 -7.07 24.25
N ALA A 223 1.10 -7.82 25.28
CA ALA A 223 1.12 -7.32 26.65
C ALA A 223 2.09 -6.14 26.82
N GLU A 224 3.28 -6.22 26.24
CA GLU A 224 4.29 -5.15 26.31
C GLU A 224 3.87 -3.91 25.48
N CYS A 225 3.26 -4.10 24.32
CA CYS A 225 2.73 -3.00 23.53
C CYS A 225 1.60 -2.26 24.26
N LEU A 226 0.69 -2.98 24.90
CA LEU A 226 -0.35 -2.38 25.74
C LEU A 226 0.26 -1.61 26.93
N SER A 227 1.34 -2.13 27.52
CA SER A 227 2.07 -1.45 28.60
C SER A 227 2.80 -0.18 28.11
N ALA A 228 3.06 -0.08 26.83
CA ALA A 228 3.64 1.08 26.15
C ALA A 228 2.58 2.04 25.57
N ASP A 229 1.33 1.97 26.06
CA ASP A 229 0.19 2.81 25.66
C ASP A 229 -0.24 2.65 24.18
N ILE A 230 0.09 1.54 23.52
CA ILE A 230 -0.42 1.21 22.18
C ILE A 230 -1.82 0.62 22.30
N SER A 231 -2.76 1.11 21.50
CA SER A 231 -4.16 0.67 21.57
C SER A 231 -4.36 -0.75 21.03
N GLN A 232 -5.35 -1.46 21.57
CA GLN A 232 -5.76 -2.78 21.07
C GLN A 232 -6.14 -2.70 19.58
N LYS A 233 -6.76 -1.62 19.15
CA LYS A 233 -7.16 -1.39 17.76
C LYS A 233 -5.96 -1.40 16.82
N THR A 234 -4.85 -0.80 17.21
CA THR A 234 -3.60 -0.81 16.44
C THR A 234 -3.01 -2.21 16.40
N LEU A 235 -3.04 -2.93 17.53
CA LEU A 235 -2.57 -4.31 17.63
C LEU A 235 -3.39 -5.30 16.78
N ASP A 236 -4.68 -5.11 16.68
CA ASP A 236 -5.57 -5.96 15.86
C ASP A 236 -5.21 -5.89 14.35
N GLY A 237 -4.49 -4.85 13.92
CA GLY A 237 -3.97 -4.72 12.57
C GLY A 237 -2.67 -5.49 12.32
N VAL A 238 -2.02 -6.04 13.35
CA VAL A 238 -0.77 -6.78 13.22
C VAL A 238 -1.02 -8.26 12.96
N GLN A 239 -0.38 -8.82 11.95
CA GLN A 239 -0.47 -10.23 11.60
C GLN A 239 0.63 -11.02 12.33
N CYS A 240 0.29 -11.80 13.34
CA CYS A 240 1.21 -12.71 14.03
C CYS A 240 0.51 -14.02 14.44
N PRO A 241 0.97 -15.18 14.00
CA PRO A 241 2.04 -15.40 12.99
C PRO A 241 1.69 -14.82 11.62
N ILE A 242 2.66 -14.23 10.94
CA ILE A 242 2.53 -13.89 9.52
C ILE A 242 2.72 -15.15 8.66
N GLY A 243 1.91 -15.29 7.62
CA GLY A 243 1.91 -16.40 6.70
C GLY A 243 0.63 -17.24 6.81
N LEU A 244 0.19 -17.80 5.67
CA LEU A 244 -0.94 -18.73 5.65
C LEU A 244 -0.60 -19.97 6.45
N ASN A 245 -1.59 -20.53 7.15
CA ASN A 245 -1.41 -21.77 7.92
C ASN A 245 -1.40 -23.01 7.00
N ILE A 246 -0.25 -23.26 6.42
CA ILE A 246 0.01 -24.41 5.50
C ILE A 246 0.90 -25.48 6.13
N GLY A 247 1.22 -25.38 7.42
CA GLY A 247 2.14 -26.30 8.11
C GLY A 247 3.61 -26.06 7.75
N ALA A 248 3.99 -24.82 7.44
CA ALA A 248 5.35 -24.46 7.08
C ALA A 248 6.31 -24.58 8.29
N GLU A 249 7.44 -25.26 8.09
CA GLU A 249 8.47 -25.50 9.11
C GLU A 249 9.84 -24.94 8.72
N THR A 250 10.20 -24.99 7.43
CA THR A 250 11.47 -24.49 6.91
C THR A 250 11.39 -23.01 6.54
N PRO A 251 12.51 -22.25 6.51
CA PRO A 251 12.53 -20.86 6.04
C PRO A 251 11.91 -20.70 4.65
N GLU A 252 12.12 -21.63 3.75
CA GLU A 252 11.57 -21.61 2.39
C GLU A 252 10.05 -21.81 2.38
N GLU A 253 9.53 -22.72 3.19
CA GLU A 253 8.07 -22.94 3.33
C GLU A 253 7.40 -21.75 4.00
N ILE A 254 8.04 -21.17 5.04
CA ILE A 254 7.58 -19.94 5.69
C ILE A 254 7.53 -18.80 4.67
N ALA A 255 8.54 -18.67 3.81
CA ALA A 255 8.56 -17.65 2.77
C ALA A 255 7.38 -17.81 1.80
N VAL A 256 7.05 -19.03 1.39
CA VAL A 256 5.87 -19.33 0.53
C VAL A 256 4.59 -18.93 1.26
N ALA A 257 4.43 -19.31 2.53
CA ALA A 257 3.25 -18.98 3.34
C ALA A 257 3.05 -17.47 3.48
N VAL A 258 4.12 -16.74 3.76
CA VAL A 258 4.09 -15.27 3.91
C VAL A 258 3.77 -14.59 2.59
N ILE A 259 4.44 -14.96 1.49
CA ILE A 259 4.18 -14.38 0.17
C ILE A 259 2.74 -14.63 -0.27
N ALA A 260 2.22 -15.84 -0.05
CA ALA A 260 0.85 -16.18 -0.38
C ALA A 260 -0.18 -15.36 0.41
N GLN A 261 0.13 -14.93 1.62
CA GLN A 261 -0.73 -14.06 2.42
C GLN A 261 -0.65 -12.59 1.98
N ILE A 262 0.51 -12.15 1.49
CA ILE A 262 0.71 -10.78 1.00
C ILE A 262 0.01 -10.56 -0.35
N LEU A 263 -0.04 -11.58 -1.22
CA LEU A 263 -0.73 -11.58 -2.51
C LEU A 263 -2.25 -11.36 -2.36
#